data_99f5bee9b6258ede0d253b710c122935
#
_entry.id   99f5bee9b6258ede0d253b710c122935
#
_cell.length_a   1.000
_cell.length_b   1.000
_cell.length_c   1.000
_cell.angle_alpha   90.00
_cell.angle_beta   90.00
_cell.angle_gamma   90.00
#
_symmetry.space_group_name_H-M   'P 1'
#
loop_
_entity.id
_entity.type
_entity.pdbx_description
1 polymer ?
#
loop_
_entity_poly.entity_id
_entity_poly.type
_entity_poly.pdbx_seq_one_letter_code
_entity_poly.pdbx_strand_id
1 'polypeptide(L)'
;EIDGLRIITDPLFGRASPLVARQAPAPLTAQQITDVDIVLLTHGHRDHFDASSLASLANHNQDALFVTPVGLNRALPGSCKRKLEVDWWQHFTLGEESVRFTFTPSQHWHQRTPFDRNKALWGGWHMHGSHTLYHMGDSGYFGGFEAVAEVLETPDVMMLPMGAYEPRWFMGPQHMDPAGALQSWKDVGATWGIPMHWGTFDLSNEPLDAGPKEFCELLEQQEDPADEQLASHFYELAHG
;
A
#
# COMPACT_ATOMS: atom_id res chain seq x y z
N GLU A 1 6.72 -12.38 0.04
CA GLU A 1 8.12 -12.77 0.27
C GLU A 1 8.91 -12.53 -1.01
N ILE A 2 10.10 -11.90 -0.91
CA ILE A 2 11.01 -11.65 -2.02
C ILE A 2 12.41 -12.10 -1.57
N ASP A 3 13.03 -13.01 -2.31
CA ASP A 3 14.41 -13.47 -2.07
C ASP A 3 14.66 -13.89 -0.61
N GLY A 4 13.70 -14.60 -0.03
CA GLY A 4 13.73 -15.08 1.34
C GLY A 4 13.37 -14.04 2.40
N LEU A 5 13.18 -12.77 2.05
CA LEU A 5 12.71 -11.74 2.99
C LEU A 5 11.19 -11.78 3.12
N ARG A 6 10.71 -11.90 4.35
CA ARG A 6 9.29 -11.79 4.69
C ARG A 6 8.93 -10.36 5.00
N ILE A 7 8.12 -9.75 4.12
CA ILE A 7 7.78 -8.35 4.09
C ILE A 7 6.31 -8.17 4.46
N ILE A 8 6.00 -7.20 5.32
CA ILE A 8 4.64 -6.80 5.63
C ILE A 8 4.51 -5.30 5.40
N THR A 9 3.41 -4.89 4.75
CA THR A 9 3.09 -3.48 4.52
C THR A 9 1.81 -3.11 5.28
N ASP A 10 1.83 -1.98 6.00
CA ASP A 10 0.69 -1.40 6.73
C ASP A 10 -0.12 -2.40 7.56
N PRO A 11 0.49 -3.17 8.49
CA PRO A 11 -0.21 -4.22 9.22
C PRO A 11 -1.28 -3.65 10.15
N LEU A 12 -2.55 -3.98 9.87
CA LEU A 12 -3.72 -3.60 10.66
C LEU A 12 -4.59 -4.81 10.96
N PHE A 13 -4.58 -5.30 12.20
CA PHE A 13 -5.36 -6.47 12.62
C PHE A 13 -6.68 -6.11 13.30
N GLY A 14 -6.79 -4.88 13.78
CA GLY A 14 -7.93 -4.38 14.52
C GLY A 14 -8.87 -3.48 13.71
N ARG A 15 -9.35 -2.45 14.35
CA ARG A 15 -10.21 -1.40 13.77
C ARG A 15 -9.36 -0.28 13.20
N ALA A 16 -9.81 0.35 12.12
CA ALA A 16 -9.17 1.57 11.61
C ALA A 16 -9.33 2.75 12.59
N SER A 17 -10.45 2.80 13.32
CA SER A 17 -10.69 3.76 14.41
C SER A 17 -11.75 3.21 15.38
N PRO A 18 -12.01 3.84 16.55
CA PRO A 18 -13.09 3.44 17.44
C PRO A 18 -14.47 3.40 16.77
N LEU A 19 -14.68 4.21 15.73
CA LEU A 19 -15.93 4.32 14.99
C LEU A 19 -15.97 3.47 13.72
N VAL A 20 -14.81 3.01 13.20
CA VAL A 20 -14.71 2.25 11.96
C VAL A 20 -14.24 0.83 12.25
N ALA A 21 -15.21 -0.09 12.29
CA ALA A 21 -14.96 -1.51 12.48
C ALA A 21 -14.55 -2.18 11.15
N ARG A 22 -13.81 -3.29 11.26
CA ARG A 22 -13.60 -4.17 10.10
C ARG A 22 -14.91 -4.81 9.67
N GLN A 23 -15.13 -4.85 8.37
CA GLN A 23 -16.27 -5.57 7.76
C GLN A 23 -15.87 -7.00 7.40
N ALA A 24 -14.61 -7.22 6.99
CA ALA A 24 -14.04 -8.55 6.80
C ALA A 24 -13.03 -8.85 7.93
N PRO A 25 -13.02 -10.06 8.52
CA PRO A 25 -12.05 -10.44 9.53
C PRO A 25 -10.62 -10.40 8.96
N ALA A 26 -9.64 -10.10 9.80
CA ALA A 26 -8.25 -10.29 9.39
C ALA A 26 -7.98 -11.80 9.24
N PRO A 27 -7.39 -12.25 8.11
CA PRO A 27 -7.16 -13.68 7.88
C PRO A 27 -6.16 -14.29 8.87
N LEU A 28 -5.26 -13.46 9.39
CA LEU A 28 -4.26 -13.84 10.38
C LEU A 28 -4.26 -12.84 11.54
N THR A 29 -3.82 -13.29 12.68
CA THR A 29 -3.51 -12.43 13.84
C THR A 29 -2.03 -12.08 13.84
N ALA A 30 -1.64 -11.00 14.53
CA ALA A 30 -0.23 -10.64 14.70
C ALA A 30 0.63 -11.77 15.30
N GLN A 31 0.03 -12.61 16.15
CA GLN A 31 0.69 -13.76 16.78
C GLN A 31 1.00 -14.90 15.79
N GLN A 32 0.22 -15.04 14.74
CA GLN A 32 0.41 -16.07 13.71
C GLN A 32 1.46 -15.65 12.66
N ILE A 33 1.87 -14.37 12.68
CA ILE A 33 2.82 -13.82 11.73
C ILE A 33 4.19 -13.76 12.42
N THR A 34 5.06 -14.71 12.07
CA THR A 34 6.42 -14.84 12.60
C THR A 34 7.46 -14.73 11.49
N ASP A 35 8.71 -14.59 11.88
CA ASP A 35 9.85 -14.52 10.97
C ASP A 35 9.76 -13.37 9.95
N VAL A 36 9.23 -12.23 10.41
CA VAL A 36 9.16 -11.01 9.61
C VAL A 36 10.51 -10.32 9.65
N ASP A 37 11.06 -10.05 8.48
CA ASP A 37 12.33 -9.33 8.33
C ASP A 37 12.12 -7.82 8.32
N ILE A 38 11.03 -7.38 7.67
CA ILE A 38 10.78 -5.96 7.48
C ILE A 38 9.27 -5.64 7.49
N VAL A 39 8.96 -4.53 8.17
CA VAL A 39 7.64 -3.91 8.19
C VAL A 39 7.73 -2.54 7.52
N LEU A 40 7.05 -2.38 6.42
CA LEU A 40 7.00 -1.14 5.64
C LEU A 40 5.72 -0.37 5.98
N LEU A 41 5.84 0.92 6.25
CA LEU A 41 4.68 1.79 6.43
C LEU A 41 4.62 2.82 5.30
N THR A 42 3.45 2.97 4.70
CA THR A 42 3.23 3.92 3.60
C THR A 42 2.97 5.32 4.10
N HIS A 43 2.17 5.46 5.13
CA HIS A 43 1.83 6.75 5.75
C HIS A 43 1.19 6.56 7.14
N GLY A 44 0.77 7.66 7.75
CA GLY A 44 0.34 7.65 9.14
C GLY A 44 -1.17 7.66 9.37
N HIS A 45 -2.04 7.46 8.39
CA HIS A 45 -3.48 7.34 8.63
C HIS A 45 -3.81 6.11 9.48
N ARG A 46 -4.97 6.11 10.14
CA ARG A 46 -5.30 5.11 11.16
C ARG A 46 -5.57 3.72 10.60
N ASP A 47 -5.97 3.63 9.36
CA ASP A 47 -6.21 2.42 8.59
C ASP A 47 -4.94 1.79 8.00
N HIS A 48 -3.79 2.49 8.11
CA HIS A 48 -2.46 2.00 7.69
C HIS A 48 -1.50 1.88 8.87
N PHE A 49 -1.52 2.82 9.80
CA PHE A 49 -0.66 2.84 10.97
C PHE A 49 -1.47 2.60 12.24
N ASP A 50 -1.57 1.36 12.69
CA ASP A 50 -2.14 0.99 13.98
C ASP A 50 -1.05 0.61 15.00
N ALA A 51 -0.87 1.46 16.02
CA ALA A 51 0.16 1.26 17.02
C ALA A 51 -0.01 -0.07 17.79
N SER A 52 -1.24 -0.56 17.96
CA SER A 52 -1.49 -1.82 18.67
C SER A 52 -1.07 -3.03 17.83
N SER A 53 -1.38 -3.03 16.53
CA SER A 53 -0.95 -4.04 15.57
C SER A 53 0.57 -4.08 15.45
N LEU A 54 1.21 -2.91 15.31
CA LEU A 54 2.67 -2.77 15.22
C LEU A 54 3.35 -3.26 16.51
N ALA A 55 2.82 -2.93 17.68
CA ALA A 55 3.35 -3.38 18.95
C ALA A 55 3.24 -4.90 19.10
N SER A 56 2.09 -5.47 18.73
CA SER A 56 1.86 -6.92 18.78
C SER A 56 2.80 -7.65 17.83
N LEU A 57 2.92 -7.17 16.59
CA LEU A 57 3.84 -7.76 15.60
C LEU A 57 5.29 -7.70 16.05
N ALA A 58 5.75 -6.55 16.58
CA ALA A 58 7.11 -6.36 17.09
C ALA A 58 7.44 -7.30 18.27
N ASN A 59 6.47 -7.63 19.11
CA ASN A 59 6.68 -8.56 20.22
C ASN A 59 6.93 -10.01 19.77
N HIS A 60 6.44 -10.38 18.59
CA HIS A 60 6.63 -11.71 18.00
C HIS A 60 7.76 -11.74 16.95
N ASN A 61 8.24 -10.58 16.52
CA ASN A 61 9.27 -10.40 15.49
C ASN A 61 10.29 -9.35 15.96
N GLN A 62 11.09 -9.68 16.99
CA GLN A 62 11.94 -8.71 17.69
C GLN A 62 13.06 -8.13 16.82
N ASP A 63 13.49 -8.88 15.81
CA ASP A 63 14.56 -8.50 14.88
C ASP A 63 14.05 -7.79 13.62
N ALA A 64 12.73 -7.68 13.45
CA ALA A 64 12.13 -7.01 12.31
C ALA A 64 12.56 -5.53 12.22
N LEU A 65 12.88 -5.07 11.02
CA LEU A 65 13.15 -3.67 10.72
C LEU A 65 11.84 -2.94 10.40
N PHE A 66 11.50 -1.91 11.17
CA PHE A 66 10.35 -1.06 10.93
C PHE A 66 10.76 0.18 10.13
N VAL A 67 10.28 0.31 8.91
CA VAL A 67 10.61 1.44 8.02
C VAL A 67 9.41 2.35 7.87
N THR A 68 9.63 3.63 8.09
CA THR A 68 8.59 4.65 8.01
C THR A 68 9.01 5.80 7.09
N PRO A 69 8.06 6.54 6.53
CA PRO A 69 8.34 7.85 5.98
C PRO A 69 8.91 8.81 7.03
N VAL A 70 9.71 9.78 6.59
CA VAL A 70 10.23 10.85 7.44
C VAL A 70 9.13 11.53 8.24
N GLY A 71 9.37 11.71 9.53
CA GLY A 71 8.45 12.32 10.50
C GLY A 71 7.52 11.35 11.21
N LEU A 72 7.42 10.07 10.78
CA LEU A 72 6.49 9.10 11.35
C LEU A 72 7.14 8.19 12.41
N ASN A 73 8.44 8.00 12.40
CA ASN A 73 9.18 7.08 13.26
C ASN A 73 8.93 7.31 14.78
N ARG A 74 8.70 8.58 15.16
CA ARG A 74 8.38 8.97 16.54
C ARG A 74 7.04 8.40 17.06
N ALA A 75 6.14 8.04 16.15
CA ALA A 75 4.84 7.46 16.49
C ALA A 75 4.91 5.94 16.66
N LEU A 76 6.00 5.28 16.25
CA LEU A 76 6.18 3.84 16.43
C LEU A 76 6.22 3.45 17.91
N PRO A 77 5.56 2.34 18.27
CA PRO A 77 5.64 1.77 19.62
C PRO A 77 7.10 1.52 20.07
N GLY A 78 7.33 1.59 21.37
CA GLY A 78 8.64 1.31 21.95
C GLY A 78 9.14 -0.13 21.78
N SER A 79 8.25 -1.06 21.45
CA SER A 79 8.59 -2.46 21.09
C SER A 79 9.25 -2.57 19.71
N CYS A 80 9.00 -1.65 18.79
CA CYS A 80 9.69 -1.58 17.50
C CYS A 80 11.12 -1.09 17.72
N LYS A 81 12.07 -2.02 17.85
CA LYS A 81 13.46 -1.69 18.29
C LYS A 81 14.33 -1.22 17.13
N ARG A 82 14.22 -1.86 15.98
CA ARG A 82 14.99 -1.51 14.78
C ARG A 82 14.12 -0.64 13.89
N LYS A 83 14.54 0.60 13.66
CA LYS A 83 13.76 1.63 12.97
C LYS A 83 14.60 2.33 11.92
N LEU A 84 13.98 2.63 10.78
CA LEU A 84 14.56 3.44 9.71
C LEU A 84 13.52 4.46 9.24
N GLU A 85 13.93 5.69 8.98
CA GLU A 85 13.12 6.67 8.25
C GLU A 85 13.70 6.88 6.86
N VAL A 86 12.81 7.07 5.87
CA VAL A 86 13.18 7.32 4.48
C VAL A 86 12.39 8.49 3.90
N ASP A 87 13.01 9.23 3.02
CA ASP A 87 12.40 10.31 2.23
C ASP A 87 11.99 9.77 0.85
N TRP A 88 11.22 10.53 0.09
CA TRP A 88 10.88 10.21 -1.29
C TRP A 88 12.14 10.00 -2.14
N TRP A 89 12.09 8.98 -2.96
CA TRP A 89 13.20 8.52 -3.83
C TRP A 89 14.44 7.99 -3.08
N GLN A 90 14.44 8.02 -1.76
CA GLN A 90 15.46 7.31 -1.01
C GLN A 90 15.25 5.80 -1.08
N HIS A 91 16.35 5.07 -1.10
CA HIS A 91 16.35 3.62 -1.10
C HIS A 91 17.37 3.07 -0.10
N PHE A 92 17.16 1.83 0.27
CA PHE A 92 18.10 1.01 1.05
C PHE A 92 18.00 -0.44 0.55
N THR A 93 18.97 -1.27 0.91
CA THR A 93 18.97 -2.70 0.61
C THR A 93 18.91 -3.54 1.88
N LEU A 94 18.29 -4.71 1.80
CA LEU A 94 18.20 -5.67 2.89
C LEU A 94 18.31 -7.10 2.32
N GLY A 95 18.77 -8.03 3.17
CA GLY A 95 18.92 -9.44 2.82
C GLY A 95 20.24 -9.75 2.09
N GLU A 96 20.54 -11.05 1.97
CA GLU A 96 21.76 -11.55 1.31
C GLU A 96 21.73 -11.26 -0.20
N GLU A 97 20.57 -11.38 -0.83
CA GLU A 97 20.33 -11.07 -2.25
C GLU A 97 20.17 -9.57 -2.52
N SER A 98 20.33 -8.72 -1.48
CA SER A 98 20.30 -7.26 -1.59
C SER A 98 19.02 -6.69 -2.22
N VAL A 99 17.85 -7.14 -1.78
CA VAL A 99 16.57 -6.56 -2.20
C VAL A 99 16.56 -5.05 -1.92
N ARG A 100 16.31 -4.26 -2.95
CA ARG A 100 16.24 -2.80 -2.88
C ARG A 100 14.82 -2.33 -2.62
N PHE A 101 14.66 -1.50 -1.60
CA PHE A 101 13.42 -0.85 -1.22
C PHE A 101 13.52 0.64 -1.51
N THR A 102 12.72 1.14 -2.43
CA THR A 102 12.65 2.57 -2.76
C THR A 102 11.31 3.14 -2.32
N PHE A 103 11.33 4.23 -1.58
CA PHE A 103 10.12 4.94 -1.17
C PHE A 103 9.71 5.94 -2.25
N THR A 104 8.52 5.76 -2.84
CA THR A 104 8.03 6.58 -3.94
C THR A 104 7.02 7.62 -3.46
N PRO A 105 6.94 8.82 -4.07
CA PRO A 105 5.88 9.77 -3.76
C PRO A 105 4.51 9.27 -4.20
N SER A 106 3.45 9.72 -3.51
CA SER A 106 2.07 9.54 -3.92
C SER A 106 1.28 10.84 -3.75
N GLN A 107 0.12 10.96 -4.41
CA GLN A 107 -0.77 12.10 -4.23
C GLN A 107 -1.74 11.84 -3.10
N HIS A 108 -1.27 12.09 -1.88
CA HIS A 108 -2.03 11.86 -0.65
C HIS A 108 -1.69 12.93 0.41
N TRP A 109 -1.87 12.64 1.68
CA TRP A 109 -1.60 13.53 2.80
C TRP A 109 -1.36 12.75 4.09
N HIS A 110 -0.97 13.46 5.15
CA HIS A 110 -0.78 12.86 6.47
C HIS A 110 -1.49 13.67 7.54
N GLN A 111 -2.21 12.98 8.44
CA GLN A 111 -2.67 13.53 9.71
C GLN A 111 -3.07 12.42 10.69
N ARG A 112 -2.57 12.49 11.92
CA ARG A 112 -2.95 11.60 13.03
C ARG A 112 -3.60 12.36 14.17
N THR A 113 -3.24 13.63 14.33
CA THR A 113 -3.73 14.54 15.37
C THR A 113 -4.15 15.87 14.75
N PRO A 114 -4.92 16.72 15.46
CA PRO A 114 -5.29 18.04 14.92
C PRO A 114 -4.11 18.97 14.61
N PHE A 115 -2.88 18.62 15.09
CA PHE A 115 -1.73 19.51 15.03
C PHE A 115 -0.58 19.01 14.14
N ASP A 116 -0.74 17.89 13.46
CA ASP A 116 0.36 17.24 12.71
C ASP A 116 0.08 17.06 11.22
N ARG A 117 -0.87 17.81 10.67
CA ARG A 117 -1.17 17.75 9.22
C ARG A 117 0.11 17.98 8.40
N ASN A 118 0.40 17.02 7.53
CA ASN A 118 1.57 17.00 6.64
C ASN A 118 2.93 17.19 7.35
N LYS A 119 3.04 16.77 8.63
CA LYS A 119 4.31 16.75 9.37
C LYS A 119 5.06 15.41 9.30
N ALA A 120 4.53 14.46 8.57
CA ALA A 120 5.22 13.27 8.12
C ALA A 120 4.92 13.09 6.63
N LEU A 121 5.80 12.39 5.92
CA LEU A 121 5.59 12.04 4.53
C LEU A 121 4.64 10.86 4.36
N TRP A 122 4.28 10.59 3.11
CA TRP A 122 3.42 9.51 2.65
C TRP A 122 3.91 9.04 1.28
N GLY A 123 3.60 7.80 0.89
CA GLY A 123 4.05 7.29 -0.41
C GLY A 123 3.82 5.79 -0.56
N GLY A 124 4.42 5.24 -1.61
CA GLY A 124 4.42 3.83 -1.92
C GLY A 124 5.79 3.19 -1.72
N TRP A 125 5.84 1.87 -1.92
CA TRP A 125 7.06 1.08 -1.82
C TRP A 125 7.31 0.32 -3.11
N HIS A 126 8.43 0.61 -3.77
CA HIS A 126 8.95 -0.18 -4.87
C HIS A 126 10.04 -1.11 -4.32
N MET A 127 9.84 -2.41 -4.48
CA MET A 127 10.68 -3.47 -3.92
C MET A 127 11.25 -4.27 -5.09
N HIS A 128 12.56 -4.24 -5.27
CA HIS A 128 13.26 -4.87 -6.39
C HIS A 128 14.29 -5.89 -5.89
N GLY A 129 14.07 -7.16 -6.24
CA GLY A 129 14.93 -8.31 -6.06
C GLY A 129 14.89 -9.19 -7.30
N SER A 130 14.79 -10.50 -7.14
CA SER A 130 14.52 -11.43 -8.26
C SER A 130 13.17 -11.17 -8.95
N HIS A 131 12.24 -10.62 -8.19
CA HIS A 131 10.96 -10.07 -8.65
C HIS A 131 10.80 -8.64 -8.15
N THR A 132 10.02 -7.86 -8.88
CA THR A 132 9.76 -6.46 -8.55
C THR A 132 8.30 -6.26 -8.17
N LEU A 133 8.05 -5.77 -6.96
CA LEU A 133 6.73 -5.41 -6.47
C LEU A 133 6.61 -3.90 -6.29
N TYR A 134 5.46 -3.34 -6.65
CA TYR A 134 5.11 -1.97 -6.34
C TYR A 134 3.82 -1.89 -5.52
N HIS A 135 3.95 -1.54 -4.24
CA HIS A 135 2.82 -1.20 -3.37
C HIS A 135 2.63 0.30 -3.38
N MET A 136 1.57 0.78 -4.02
CA MET A 136 1.37 2.21 -4.27
C MET A 136 1.10 3.04 -3.01
N GLY A 137 0.66 2.39 -1.91
CA GLY A 137 0.05 3.11 -0.78
C GLY A 137 -1.26 3.77 -1.21
N ASP A 138 -1.73 4.76 -0.44
CA ASP A 138 -2.88 5.57 -0.83
C ASP A 138 -2.46 6.70 -1.76
N SER A 139 -3.22 6.89 -2.82
CA SER A 139 -2.97 7.95 -3.79
C SER A 139 -4.21 8.31 -4.60
N GLY A 140 -4.41 9.58 -4.87
CA GLY A 140 -5.13 10.03 -6.05
C GLY A 140 -4.29 9.76 -7.30
N TYR A 141 -4.94 9.73 -8.48
CA TYR A 141 -4.19 9.65 -9.75
C TYR A 141 -3.43 10.96 -10.02
N PHE A 142 -2.16 10.84 -10.40
CA PHE A 142 -1.30 11.98 -10.73
C PHE A 142 -0.13 11.55 -11.65
N GLY A 143 0.48 12.50 -12.36
CA GLY A 143 1.58 12.24 -13.29
C GLY A 143 2.89 11.71 -12.69
N GLY A 144 2.96 11.53 -11.37
CA GLY A 144 4.13 10.91 -10.71
C GLY A 144 4.29 9.42 -11.00
N PHE A 145 3.26 8.73 -11.49
CA PHE A 145 3.36 7.33 -11.88
C PHE A 145 4.22 7.15 -13.14
N GLU A 146 4.14 8.06 -14.10
CA GLU A 146 5.06 8.11 -15.24
C GLU A 146 6.52 8.27 -14.77
N ALA A 147 6.78 9.14 -13.77
CA ALA A 147 8.11 9.31 -13.21
C ALA A 147 8.63 8.04 -12.48
N VAL A 148 7.74 7.27 -11.84
CA VAL A 148 8.11 5.96 -11.28
C VAL A 148 8.56 5.02 -12.38
N ALA A 149 7.81 4.94 -13.49
CA ALA A 149 8.16 4.10 -14.65
C ALA A 149 9.46 4.52 -15.33
N GLU A 150 9.78 5.82 -15.36
CA GLU A 150 11.01 6.34 -15.96
C GLU A 150 12.26 6.07 -15.10
N VAL A 151 12.12 6.02 -13.77
CA VAL A 151 13.27 6.00 -12.84
C VAL A 151 13.52 4.62 -12.26
N LEU A 152 12.49 3.79 -12.10
CA LEU A 152 12.58 2.49 -11.44
C LEU A 152 12.31 1.35 -12.43
N GLU A 153 12.71 0.15 -12.04
CA GLU A 153 12.44 -1.06 -12.81
C GLU A 153 10.93 -1.30 -12.91
N THR A 154 10.45 -1.73 -14.08
CA THR A 154 9.06 -2.10 -14.31
C THR A 154 8.63 -3.21 -13.33
N PRO A 155 7.57 -3.03 -12.54
CA PRO A 155 7.15 -4.05 -11.59
C PRO A 155 6.57 -5.29 -12.27
N ASP A 156 6.88 -6.47 -11.73
CA ASP A 156 6.15 -7.69 -12.06
C ASP A 156 4.73 -7.64 -11.51
N VAL A 157 4.58 -7.09 -10.29
CA VAL A 157 3.28 -6.99 -9.59
C VAL A 157 3.08 -5.57 -9.05
N MET A 158 1.92 -5.01 -9.28
CA MET A 158 1.49 -3.71 -8.74
C MET A 158 0.23 -3.87 -7.90
N MET A 159 0.27 -3.35 -6.67
CA MET A 159 -0.88 -3.30 -5.78
C MET A 159 -1.60 -1.96 -5.96
N LEU A 160 -2.82 -2.04 -6.49
CA LEU A 160 -3.64 -0.91 -6.97
C LEU A 160 -4.68 -0.52 -5.92
N PRO A 161 -4.58 0.66 -5.28
CA PRO A 161 -5.64 1.12 -4.39
C PRO A 161 -6.89 1.49 -5.20
N MET A 162 -8.05 0.95 -4.81
CA MET A 162 -9.32 1.20 -5.49
C MET A 162 -10.50 1.22 -4.53
N GLY A 163 -10.31 1.84 -3.38
CA GLY A 163 -11.35 2.08 -2.39
C GLY A 163 -11.25 3.49 -1.80
N ALA A 164 -12.29 3.88 -1.07
CA ALA A 164 -12.41 5.21 -0.46
C ALA A 164 -12.42 6.36 -1.49
N TYR A 165 -13.07 6.19 -2.67
CA TYR A 165 -13.03 7.16 -3.76
C TYR A 165 -14.28 8.04 -3.88
N GLU A 166 -15.40 7.74 -3.20
CA GLU A 166 -16.61 8.55 -3.24
C GLU A 166 -16.80 9.42 -1.97
N PRO A 167 -17.33 10.64 -2.08
CA PRO A 167 -17.68 11.34 -3.33
C PRO A 167 -16.43 11.90 -4.03
N ARG A 168 -16.38 11.78 -5.35
CA ARG A 168 -15.19 12.12 -6.17
C ARG A 168 -14.66 13.54 -5.94
N TRP A 169 -15.56 14.53 -5.78
CA TRP A 169 -15.15 15.94 -5.57
C TRP A 169 -14.29 16.16 -4.31
N PHE A 170 -14.43 15.27 -3.31
CA PHE A 170 -13.69 15.34 -2.05
C PHE A 170 -12.58 14.30 -1.98
N MET A 171 -12.85 13.05 -2.37
CA MET A 171 -11.92 11.93 -2.26
C MET A 171 -10.93 11.89 -3.42
N GLY A 172 -11.33 12.27 -4.64
CA GLY A 172 -10.53 12.14 -5.85
C GLY A 172 -9.11 12.70 -5.81
N PRO A 173 -8.83 13.82 -5.13
CA PRO A 173 -7.46 14.30 -4.96
C PRO A 173 -6.55 13.39 -4.12
N GLN A 174 -7.11 12.41 -3.39
CA GLN A 174 -6.40 11.62 -2.37
C GLN A 174 -6.52 10.12 -2.56
N HIS A 175 -7.57 9.68 -3.25
CA HIS A 175 -7.88 8.28 -3.55
C HIS A 175 -8.36 8.17 -4.99
N MET A 176 -7.70 7.33 -5.77
CA MET A 176 -8.11 7.08 -7.15
C MET A 176 -9.34 6.17 -7.16
N ASP A 177 -10.18 6.38 -8.17
CA ASP A 177 -11.24 5.46 -8.54
C ASP A 177 -10.68 4.32 -9.43
N PRO A 178 -11.48 3.34 -9.79
CA PRO A 178 -11.06 2.27 -10.69
C PRO A 178 -10.47 2.76 -12.02
N ALA A 179 -10.97 3.84 -12.59
CA ALA A 179 -10.43 4.42 -13.82
C ALA A 179 -9.02 5.00 -13.61
N GLY A 180 -8.79 5.71 -12.51
CA GLY A 180 -7.48 6.20 -12.13
C GLY A 180 -6.50 5.06 -11.81
N ALA A 181 -6.97 3.99 -11.18
CA ALA A 181 -6.17 2.80 -10.91
C ALA A 181 -5.73 2.11 -12.22
N LEU A 182 -6.64 1.96 -13.20
CA LEU A 182 -6.32 1.42 -14.51
C LEU A 182 -5.30 2.30 -15.24
N GLN A 183 -5.48 3.62 -15.22
CA GLN A 183 -4.54 4.53 -15.86
C GLN A 183 -3.15 4.46 -15.20
N SER A 184 -3.07 4.41 -13.87
CA SER A 184 -1.78 4.28 -13.16
C SER A 184 -1.09 2.96 -13.47
N TRP A 185 -1.85 1.87 -13.66
CA TRP A 185 -1.29 0.59 -14.08
C TRP A 185 -0.69 0.66 -15.48
N LYS A 186 -1.39 1.31 -16.43
CA LYS A 186 -0.88 1.56 -17.77
C LYS A 186 0.37 2.44 -17.77
N ASP A 187 0.39 3.51 -16.98
CA ASP A 187 1.53 4.43 -16.88
C ASP A 187 2.78 3.74 -16.33
N VAL A 188 2.63 2.90 -15.31
CA VAL A 188 3.75 2.16 -14.70
C VAL A 188 4.15 0.93 -15.52
N GLY A 189 3.21 0.32 -16.23
CA GLY A 189 3.46 -0.82 -17.12
C GLY A 189 3.70 -2.15 -16.39
N ALA A 190 3.25 -2.30 -15.16
CA ALA A 190 3.41 -3.54 -14.40
C ALA A 190 2.72 -4.73 -15.09
N THR A 191 3.32 -5.94 -14.95
CA THR A 191 2.75 -7.14 -15.59
C THR A 191 1.44 -7.56 -14.93
N TRP A 192 1.40 -7.62 -13.60
CA TRP A 192 0.23 -8.07 -12.82
C TRP A 192 -0.34 -6.96 -11.96
N GLY A 193 -1.66 -6.84 -11.91
CA GLY A 193 -2.39 -5.92 -11.04
C GLY A 193 -3.14 -6.68 -9.94
N ILE A 194 -3.00 -6.22 -8.68
CA ILE A 194 -3.73 -6.76 -7.53
C ILE A 194 -4.49 -5.61 -6.85
N PRO A 195 -5.82 -5.68 -6.70
CA PRO A 195 -6.58 -4.64 -6.01
C PRO A 195 -6.28 -4.64 -4.51
N MET A 196 -6.12 -3.47 -3.95
CA MET A 196 -6.00 -3.25 -2.51
C MET A 196 -6.85 -2.08 -2.03
N HIS A 197 -6.87 -1.83 -0.73
CA HIS A 197 -7.60 -0.73 -0.09
C HIS A 197 -9.11 -0.74 -0.33
N TRP A 198 -9.73 -1.91 -0.41
CA TRP A 198 -11.17 -2.11 -0.59
C TRP A 198 -11.72 -3.19 0.36
N GLY A 199 -13.03 -3.26 0.54
CA GLY A 199 -13.73 -4.38 1.17
C GLY A 199 -13.55 -4.53 2.69
N THR A 200 -12.53 -3.94 3.28
CA THR A 200 -12.19 -4.17 4.71
C THR A 200 -12.83 -3.15 5.65
N PHE A 201 -12.82 -1.89 5.29
CA PHE A 201 -13.36 -0.79 6.10
C PHE A 201 -14.32 0.06 5.29
N ASP A 202 -15.42 0.46 5.92
CA ASP A 202 -16.37 1.42 5.36
C ASP A 202 -15.86 2.85 5.65
N LEU A 203 -15.14 3.42 4.68
CA LEU A 203 -14.44 4.71 4.80
C LEU A 203 -15.08 5.83 3.96
N SER A 204 -16.00 5.50 3.06
CA SER A 204 -16.52 6.40 2.04
C SER A 204 -17.92 5.98 1.59
N ASN A 205 -18.43 6.53 0.49
CA ASN A 205 -19.83 6.36 0.11
C ASN A 205 -20.09 5.23 -0.90
N GLU A 206 -19.06 4.71 -1.57
CA GLU A 206 -19.21 3.56 -2.48
C GLU A 206 -19.43 2.26 -1.69
N PRO A 207 -20.13 1.27 -2.27
CA PRO A 207 -20.19 -0.09 -1.73
C PRO A 207 -18.80 -0.69 -1.55
N LEU A 208 -18.62 -1.51 -0.53
CA LEU A 208 -17.32 -2.09 -0.17
C LEU A 208 -16.64 -2.89 -1.30
N ASP A 209 -17.42 -3.46 -2.19
CA ASP A 209 -16.98 -4.29 -3.30
C ASP A 209 -17.05 -3.58 -4.67
N ALA A 210 -17.37 -2.29 -4.69
CA ALA A 210 -17.53 -1.52 -5.92
C ALA A 210 -16.22 -1.41 -6.70
N GLY A 211 -15.11 -1.11 -6.01
CA GLY A 211 -13.82 -0.88 -6.67
C GLY A 211 -13.40 -1.99 -7.64
N PRO A 212 -13.21 -3.25 -7.20
CA PRO A 212 -12.84 -4.34 -8.10
C PRO A 212 -13.87 -4.64 -9.16
N LYS A 213 -15.20 -4.51 -8.86
CA LYS A 213 -16.26 -4.74 -9.83
C LYS A 213 -16.23 -3.73 -10.96
N GLU A 214 -16.19 -2.44 -10.64
CA GLU A 214 -16.07 -1.36 -11.61
C GLU A 214 -14.78 -1.48 -12.43
N PHE A 215 -13.68 -1.91 -11.77
CA PHE A 215 -12.41 -2.12 -12.44
C PHE A 215 -12.49 -3.26 -13.48
N CYS A 216 -13.12 -4.39 -13.14
CA CYS A 216 -13.36 -5.47 -14.09
C CYS A 216 -14.24 -5.01 -15.29
N GLU A 217 -15.30 -4.24 -15.01
CA GLU A 217 -16.15 -3.67 -16.06
C GLU A 217 -15.35 -2.72 -17.00
N LEU A 218 -14.42 -1.95 -16.45
CA LEU A 218 -13.53 -1.09 -17.24
C LEU A 218 -12.57 -1.91 -18.10
N LEU A 219 -12.02 -3.01 -17.59
CA LEU A 219 -11.16 -3.90 -18.36
C LEU A 219 -11.91 -4.56 -19.53
N GLU A 220 -13.16 -4.97 -19.31
CA GLU A 220 -14.00 -5.56 -20.36
C GLU A 220 -14.37 -4.56 -21.46
N GLN A 221 -14.36 -3.27 -21.19
CA GLN A 221 -14.68 -2.20 -22.13
C GLN A 221 -13.47 -1.73 -22.95
N GLN A 222 -12.26 -2.24 -22.66
CA GLN A 222 -11.08 -1.86 -23.42
C GLN A 222 -11.14 -2.51 -24.83
N GLU A 223 -10.91 -1.68 -25.85
CA GLU A 223 -10.89 -2.12 -27.25
C GLU A 223 -9.46 -2.38 -27.78
N ASP A 224 -8.44 -1.91 -27.05
CA ASP A 224 -7.04 -2.11 -27.43
C ASP A 224 -6.58 -3.54 -27.07
N PRO A 225 -6.02 -4.30 -28.03
CA PRO A 225 -5.47 -5.64 -27.76
C PRO A 225 -4.41 -5.67 -26.64
N ALA A 226 -3.67 -4.57 -26.43
CA ALA A 226 -2.73 -4.44 -25.31
C ALA A 226 -3.48 -4.45 -23.96
N ASP A 227 -4.68 -3.93 -23.90
CA ASP A 227 -5.51 -3.87 -22.72
C ASP A 227 -6.24 -5.19 -22.44
N GLU A 228 -6.52 -6.02 -23.46
CA GLU A 228 -7.04 -7.40 -23.26
C GLU A 228 -6.03 -8.24 -22.44
N GLN A 229 -4.75 -8.00 -22.61
CA GLN A 229 -3.72 -8.66 -21.82
C GLN A 229 -3.81 -8.26 -20.34
N LEU A 230 -4.11 -6.99 -20.00
CA LEU A 230 -4.28 -6.54 -18.62
C LEU A 230 -5.43 -7.29 -17.92
N ALA A 231 -6.54 -7.54 -18.60
CA ALA A 231 -7.66 -8.28 -18.02
C ALA A 231 -7.27 -9.70 -17.57
N SER A 232 -6.38 -10.38 -18.32
CA SER A 232 -5.87 -11.70 -17.95
C SER A 232 -4.82 -11.66 -16.83
N HIS A 233 -4.29 -10.50 -16.52
CA HIS A 233 -3.26 -10.25 -15.51
C HIS A 233 -3.77 -9.51 -14.26
N PHE A 234 -5.07 -9.26 -14.17
CA PHE A 234 -5.70 -8.74 -12.96
C PHE A 234 -6.11 -9.89 -12.05
N TYR A 235 -5.66 -9.85 -10.80
CA TYR A 235 -5.91 -10.93 -9.86
C TYR A 235 -6.55 -10.41 -8.57
N GLU A 236 -7.85 -10.60 -8.42
CA GLU A 236 -8.57 -10.28 -7.21
C GLU A 236 -8.33 -11.34 -6.14
N LEU A 237 -7.74 -10.92 -5.01
CA LEU A 237 -7.57 -11.78 -3.83
C LEU A 237 -8.87 -11.76 -3.01
N ALA A 238 -9.41 -12.93 -2.71
CA ALA A 238 -10.54 -13.04 -1.81
C ALA A 238 -10.18 -12.50 -0.41
N HIS A 239 -11.11 -11.77 0.19
CA HIS A 239 -11.00 -11.44 1.61
C HIS A 239 -11.07 -12.74 2.42
N GLY A 240 -10.01 -13.04 3.20
CA GLY A 240 -9.80 -14.27 3.93
C GLY A 240 -10.83 -14.59 5.02
#